data_62e93895c06218c8a6e40fb121bdc6c0
#
_entry.id   62e93895c06218c8a6e40fb121bdc6c0
#
_cell.length_a   1.000
_cell.length_b   1.000
_cell.length_c   1.000
_cell.angle_alpha   90.00
_cell.angle_beta   90.00
_cell.angle_gamma   90.00
#
_symmetry.space_group_name_H-M   'P 1'
#
loop_
_entity.id
_entity.type
_entity.pdbx_description
1 polymer ?
#
loop_
_entity_poly.entity_id
_entity_poly.type
_entity_poly.pdbx_seq_one_letter_code
_entity_poly.pdbx_strand_id
1 'polypeptide(L)'
;MDGSQDREETNRPAHRANTPPREGEDRGGSRKGPRRKKDRVVPIEGLFNDPYVKGSSTPVPTQESAMSSTTSPAHTDAPQARALFRAGLATPTAGWAPGRAQANLIAVPADWAYDVLLFCQRNPKPCPVLDVTDAGAWHTPLAEGADLRTDLPRYRVWERGELADEPTDATAYWRRDLVSFLIGCSFTFEAALTEAGVPMRHVEQGRNVSMYVTDRQCRPAGRLHGPLVVSMRPVPAALVETATRCSALLPAVHGAPVHAGDPSRLGIADLSRPDFGDPVEMRPGDVPVFWACGVTPQAAVMASRPPFALTHAPGQMFLTDVADSHYRIG
;
A
#
# COMPACT_ATOMS: atom_id res chain seq x y z
N MET A 1 -33.98 -66.59 -0.91
CA MET A 1 -32.80 -67.30 -0.40
C MET A 1 -31.99 -66.20 0.26
N ASP A 2 -32.22 -65.97 1.52
CA ASP A 2 -31.59 -66.51 2.73
C ASP A 2 -30.21 -65.83 2.86
N GLY A 3 -29.82 -65.15 3.89
CA GLY A 3 -30.28 -65.15 5.25
C GLY A 3 -29.13 -64.62 6.09
N SER A 4 -29.52 -64.04 7.22
CA SER A 4 -28.94 -63.94 8.58
C SER A 4 -27.69 -63.02 8.73
N GLN A 5 -27.79 -61.91 9.50
CA GLN A 5 -27.92 -61.79 10.98
C GLN A 5 -26.75 -62.42 11.72
N ASP A 6 -26.07 -61.56 12.46
CA ASP A 6 -25.91 -61.55 13.95
C ASP A 6 -24.85 -60.51 14.31
N ARG A 7 -25.12 -59.49 15.11
CA ARG A 7 -25.23 -59.31 16.58
C ARG A 7 -23.91 -59.31 17.35
N GLU A 8 -23.81 -58.18 18.07
CA GLU A 8 -23.34 -57.97 19.48
C GLU A 8 -21.82 -57.98 19.68
N GLU A 9 -21.21 -57.10 20.42
CA GLU A 9 -21.50 -56.77 21.82
C GLU A 9 -20.74 -55.52 22.26
N THR A 10 -21.36 -54.79 23.14
CA THR A 10 -20.97 -53.74 24.07
C THR A 10 -19.70 -54.00 24.85
N ASN A 11 -18.90 -52.95 25.13
CA ASN A 11 -18.26 -52.84 26.43
C ASN A 11 -17.94 -51.35 26.78
N ARG A 12 -18.65 -50.81 27.77
CA ARG A 12 -18.24 -49.71 28.66
C ARG A 12 -17.81 -50.33 30.00
N PRO A 13 -16.84 -49.72 30.71
CA PRO A 13 -17.12 -49.30 32.08
C PRO A 13 -16.57 -47.89 32.38
N ALA A 14 -17.38 -47.03 32.92
CA ALA A 14 -17.64 -46.76 34.35
C ALA A 14 -16.64 -45.82 35.05
N HIS A 15 -17.20 -44.69 35.38
CA HIS A 15 -16.90 -43.70 36.41
C HIS A 15 -15.86 -44.06 37.50
N ARG A 16 -14.98 -43.08 37.79
CA ARG A 16 -14.63 -42.72 39.16
C ARG A 16 -14.56 -41.22 39.34
N ALA A 17 -15.48 -40.73 40.16
CA ALA A 17 -15.42 -39.44 40.85
C ALA A 17 -14.36 -39.53 41.94
N ASN A 18 -13.62 -38.41 42.14
CA ASN A 18 -12.95 -38.20 43.43
C ASN A 18 -13.03 -36.69 43.79
N THR A 19 -13.69 -36.48 44.92
CA THR A 19 -13.98 -35.21 45.60
C THR A 19 -12.75 -34.79 46.42
N PRO A 20 -12.58 -33.47 46.77
CA PRO A 20 -11.36 -32.91 47.37
C PRO A 20 -11.32 -33.03 48.91
N PRO A 21 -10.18 -32.83 49.56
CA PRO A 21 -10.10 -32.48 50.95
C PRO A 21 -9.90 -30.99 51.20
N ARG A 22 -10.44 -30.56 52.34
CA ARG A 22 -10.54 -29.21 52.89
C ARG A 22 -9.24 -28.69 53.52
N GLU A 23 -9.14 -27.39 53.50
CA GLU A 23 -8.64 -26.40 54.45
C GLU A 23 -7.45 -26.74 55.40
N GLY A 24 -6.47 -25.86 55.33
CA GLY A 24 -5.43 -25.64 56.32
C GLY A 24 -4.83 -24.25 56.19
N GLU A 25 -4.98 -23.47 57.26
CA GLU A 25 -4.73 -22.05 57.47
C GLU A 25 -3.28 -21.58 57.29
N ASP A 26 -3.20 -20.34 56.76
CA ASP A 26 -2.42 -19.18 57.23
C ASP A 26 -0.92 -19.30 57.50
N ARG A 27 -0.14 -18.50 56.74
CA ARG A 27 0.87 -17.58 57.29
C ARG A 27 1.41 -16.65 56.19
N GLY A 28 1.33 -15.35 56.44
CA GLY A 28 1.69 -14.23 55.61
C GLY A 28 3.13 -14.21 55.10
N GLY A 29 3.28 -13.75 53.87
CA GLY A 29 4.54 -13.49 53.21
C GLY A 29 4.33 -12.59 52.03
N SER A 30 4.31 -11.27 52.26
CA SER A 30 4.27 -10.23 51.28
C SER A 30 5.48 -10.32 50.34
N ARG A 31 5.32 -10.93 49.17
CA ARG A 31 6.26 -10.77 48.04
C ARG A 31 5.56 -9.93 46.95
N LYS A 32 5.94 -8.65 46.90
CA LYS A 32 5.61 -7.76 45.79
C LYS A 32 6.16 -8.36 44.50
N GLY A 33 5.29 -8.88 43.64
CA GLY A 33 5.61 -9.27 42.30
C GLY A 33 5.95 -8.03 41.45
N PRO A 34 6.75 -8.19 40.38
CA PRO A 34 7.14 -7.05 39.53
C PRO A 34 5.90 -6.47 38.86
N ARG A 35 5.70 -5.19 39.05
CA ARG A 35 4.67 -4.39 38.34
C ARG A 35 4.89 -4.57 36.85
N ARG A 36 3.92 -5.17 36.16
CA ARG A 36 3.81 -5.06 34.70
C ARG A 36 3.80 -3.57 34.34
N LYS A 37 4.82 -3.12 33.64
CA LYS A 37 4.80 -1.83 32.95
C LYS A 37 3.61 -1.90 32.00
N LYS A 38 2.64 -1.01 32.18
CA LYS A 38 1.60 -0.74 31.19
C LYS A 38 2.34 -0.32 29.92
N ASP A 39 2.22 -1.08 28.87
CA ASP A 39 2.66 -0.69 27.53
C ASP A 39 2.02 0.67 27.24
N ARG A 40 2.86 1.66 27.15
CA ARG A 40 2.46 3.00 26.73
C ARG A 40 2.17 2.86 25.25
N VAL A 41 0.90 2.85 24.87
CA VAL A 41 0.48 3.10 23.49
C VAL A 41 1.00 4.48 23.16
N VAL A 42 2.03 4.57 22.32
CA VAL A 42 2.55 5.83 21.80
C VAL A 42 1.49 6.33 20.81
N PRO A 43 0.95 7.55 21.00
CA PRO A 43 0.02 8.10 20.01
C PRO A 43 0.70 8.17 18.64
N ILE A 44 -0.01 7.78 17.61
CA ILE A 44 0.47 7.72 16.20
C ILE A 44 0.87 9.11 15.69
N GLU A 45 0.39 10.19 16.29
CA GLU A 45 0.72 11.59 15.96
C GLU A 45 2.22 11.92 15.98
N GLY A 46 3.04 11.16 16.72
CA GLY A 46 4.50 11.36 16.75
C GLY A 46 5.26 10.68 15.61
N LEU A 47 4.68 9.68 14.95
CA LEU A 47 5.34 8.91 13.91
C LEU A 47 5.34 9.62 12.54
N PHE A 48 4.41 10.55 12.32
CA PHE A 48 4.24 11.26 11.05
C PHE A 48 4.73 12.72 11.09
N ASN A 49 5.32 13.17 12.21
CA ASN A 49 5.91 14.50 12.37
C ASN A 49 7.41 14.54 12.08
N ASP A 50 7.94 13.63 11.26
CA ASP A 50 9.32 13.70 10.79
C ASP A 50 9.50 14.98 9.95
N PRO A 51 10.46 15.87 10.27
CA PRO A 51 10.73 17.08 9.51
C PRO A 51 11.16 16.80 8.05
N TYR A 52 11.56 15.56 7.72
CA TYR A 52 11.85 15.15 6.35
C TYR A 52 10.61 14.81 5.52
N VAL A 53 9.45 14.58 6.14
CA VAL A 53 8.16 14.38 5.45
C VAL A 53 7.48 15.71 5.13
N LYS A 54 7.84 16.78 5.85
CA LYS A 54 7.39 18.14 5.56
C LYS A 54 8.41 18.79 4.64
N GLY A 55 8.08 18.83 3.34
CA GLY A 55 8.89 19.39 2.29
C GLY A 55 9.78 20.58 2.72
N SER A 56 11.07 20.35 2.86
CA SER A 56 12.04 21.40 2.79
C SER A 56 12.15 21.74 1.31
N SER A 57 11.48 22.82 0.91
CA SER A 57 11.73 23.50 -0.37
C SER A 57 13.09 24.20 -0.31
N THR A 58 14.16 23.43 -0.30
CA THR A 58 15.43 23.92 -0.83
C THR A 58 15.30 23.84 -2.34
N PRO A 59 15.50 24.90 -3.10
CA PRO A 59 15.50 24.80 -4.56
C PRO A 59 16.68 23.90 -4.96
N VAL A 60 16.36 22.69 -5.38
CA VAL A 60 17.28 21.87 -6.17
C VAL A 60 17.53 22.68 -7.43
N PRO A 61 18.79 22.94 -7.85
CA PRO A 61 19.04 23.64 -9.09
C PRO A 61 18.33 22.88 -10.21
N THR A 62 17.37 23.54 -10.85
CA THR A 62 16.64 23.09 -11.99
C THR A 62 17.63 22.74 -13.09
N GLN A 63 17.90 21.45 -13.30
CA GLN A 63 18.40 20.94 -14.56
C GLN A 63 17.24 20.94 -15.59
N GLU A 64 16.68 22.14 -15.83
CA GLU A 64 15.69 22.39 -16.89
C GLU A 64 16.31 22.65 -18.26
N SER A 65 17.51 22.16 -18.52
CA SER A 65 18.18 22.37 -19.80
C SER A 65 18.72 21.06 -20.36
N ALA A 66 17.85 20.26 -20.95
CA ALA A 66 18.06 19.39 -22.11
C ALA A 66 17.01 18.29 -22.24
N MET A 67 15.73 18.56 -21.99
CA MET A 67 14.69 17.65 -22.49
C MET A 67 14.32 18.08 -23.91
N SER A 68 14.79 17.28 -24.85
CA SER A 68 14.35 17.36 -26.26
C SER A 68 12.82 17.33 -26.30
N SER A 69 12.22 18.13 -27.20
CA SER A 69 10.77 18.38 -27.37
C SER A 69 9.91 17.15 -27.71
N THR A 70 10.40 15.91 -27.51
CA THR A 70 9.75 14.65 -27.87
C THR A 70 9.39 13.74 -26.68
N THR A 71 9.79 14.08 -25.47
CA THR A 71 9.54 13.22 -24.29
C THR A 71 8.41 13.78 -23.42
N SER A 72 7.18 13.70 -23.92
CA SER A 72 5.98 14.00 -23.11
C SER A 72 5.51 12.72 -22.40
N PRO A 73 5.17 12.75 -21.12
CA PRO A 73 4.63 11.61 -20.39
C PRO A 73 3.52 10.86 -21.13
N ALA A 74 2.58 11.60 -21.73
CA ALA A 74 1.43 11.05 -22.44
C ALA A 74 1.78 10.35 -23.78
N HIS A 75 3.00 10.54 -24.30
CA HIS A 75 3.45 9.95 -25.57
C HIS A 75 4.61 8.96 -25.38
N THR A 76 4.98 8.65 -24.13
CA THR A 76 6.05 7.72 -23.80
C THR A 76 5.46 6.39 -23.41
N ASP A 77 5.87 5.28 -24.06
CA ASP A 77 5.44 3.94 -23.69
C ASP A 77 6.14 3.46 -22.40
N ALA A 78 5.67 2.35 -21.83
CA ALA A 78 6.19 1.86 -20.55
C ALA A 78 7.68 1.46 -20.60
N PRO A 79 8.19 0.73 -21.63
CA PRO A 79 9.61 0.43 -21.76
C PRO A 79 10.50 1.67 -21.88
N GLN A 80 10.08 2.67 -22.67
CA GLN A 80 10.80 3.93 -22.83
C GLN A 80 10.84 4.72 -21.52
N ALA A 81 9.70 4.80 -20.80
CA ALA A 81 9.63 5.46 -19.51
C ALA A 81 10.56 4.80 -18.49
N ARG A 82 10.56 3.45 -18.40
CA ARG A 82 11.49 2.70 -17.54
C ARG A 82 12.96 2.98 -17.88
N ALA A 83 13.30 3.09 -19.15
CA ALA A 83 14.65 3.45 -19.57
C ALA A 83 15.06 4.85 -19.09
N LEU A 84 14.13 5.83 -19.10
CA LEU A 84 14.37 7.18 -18.57
C LEU A 84 14.55 7.16 -17.04
N PHE A 85 13.75 6.36 -16.32
CA PHE A 85 13.90 6.21 -14.86
C PHE A 85 15.24 5.57 -14.52
N ARG A 86 15.64 4.51 -15.21
CA ARG A 86 16.97 3.90 -15.10
C ARG A 86 18.11 4.88 -15.37
N ALA A 87 17.89 5.87 -16.25
CA ALA A 87 18.82 6.96 -16.49
C ALA A 87 18.78 8.07 -15.41
N GLY A 88 17.97 7.92 -14.35
CA GLY A 88 17.91 8.84 -13.22
C GLY A 88 16.80 9.87 -13.25
N LEU A 89 15.84 9.79 -14.19
CA LEU A 89 14.68 10.69 -14.19
C LEU A 89 13.79 10.38 -12.98
N ALA A 90 13.71 11.31 -12.04
CA ALA A 90 12.86 11.22 -10.86
C ALA A 90 11.64 12.14 -11.01
N THR A 91 10.45 11.56 -11.20
CA THR A 91 9.19 12.28 -11.40
C THR A 91 7.99 11.44 -10.94
N PRO A 92 6.87 12.04 -10.53
CA PRO A 92 5.61 11.31 -10.38
C PRO A 92 5.20 10.65 -11.70
N THR A 93 4.61 9.45 -11.61
CA THR A 93 4.25 8.65 -12.79
C THR A 93 2.80 8.81 -13.23
N ALA A 94 2.02 9.69 -12.61
CA ALA A 94 0.68 10.05 -13.07
C ALA A 94 0.75 10.58 -14.52
N GLY A 95 -0.09 10.04 -15.40
CA GLY A 95 -0.12 10.39 -16.82
C GLY A 95 0.99 9.79 -17.69
N TRP A 96 1.92 9.02 -17.14
CA TRP A 96 2.92 8.27 -17.92
C TRP A 96 2.36 6.97 -18.45
N ALA A 97 2.81 6.58 -19.65
CA ALA A 97 2.42 5.34 -20.35
C ALA A 97 0.89 5.09 -20.29
N PRO A 98 0.05 5.99 -20.81
CA PRO A 98 -1.40 5.87 -20.71
C PRO A 98 -1.88 4.53 -21.29
N GLY A 99 -2.87 3.91 -20.62
CA GLY A 99 -3.37 2.59 -20.98
C GLY A 99 -2.51 1.42 -20.48
N ARG A 100 -1.45 1.69 -19.70
CA ARG A 100 -0.64 0.67 -19.03
C ARG A 100 -0.83 0.69 -17.52
N ALA A 101 -0.94 -0.49 -16.93
CA ALA A 101 -1.08 -0.62 -15.49
C ALA A 101 0.20 -0.20 -14.77
N GLN A 102 0.03 0.46 -13.64
CA GLN A 102 1.12 0.86 -12.76
C GLN A 102 1.04 0.08 -11.44
N ALA A 103 2.19 -0.24 -10.87
CA ALA A 103 2.28 -1.02 -9.64
C ALA A 103 3.09 -0.32 -8.56
N ASN A 104 2.61 -0.41 -7.33
CA ASN A 104 3.35 -0.09 -6.12
C ASN A 104 4.33 -1.22 -5.83
N LEU A 105 5.56 -0.91 -5.43
CA LEU A 105 6.57 -1.88 -5.03
C LEU A 105 6.71 -1.89 -3.51
N ILE A 106 6.71 -3.07 -2.91
CA ILE A 106 7.22 -3.33 -1.56
C ILE A 106 8.05 -4.60 -1.60
N ALA A 107 9.30 -4.55 -1.12
CA ALA A 107 10.17 -5.69 -0.96
C ALA A 107 10.61 -5.81 0.51
N VAL A 108 10.51 -7.01 1.06
CA VAL A 108 10.84 -7.33 2.46
C VAL A 108 11.67 -8.60 2.53
N PRO A 109 12.41 -8.82 3.63
CA PRO A 109 13.08 -10.11 3.86
C PRO A 109 12.09 -11.28 3.82
N ALA A 110 12.52 -12.43 3.32
CA ALA A 110 11.68 -13.62 3.12
C ALA A 110 10.95 -14.08 4.40
N ASP A 111 11.55 -13.87 5.58
CA ASP A 111 10.91 -14.18 6.86
C ASP A 111 9.74 -13.25 7.20
N TRP A 112 9.58 -12.11 6.49
CA TRP A 112 8.44 -11.18 6.58
C TRP A 112 7.44 -11.36 5.43
N ALA A 113 7.82 -12.06 4.35
CA ALA A 113 7.01 -12.15 3.14
C ALA A 113 5.63 -12.77 3.38
N TYR A 114 5.54 -13.81 4.24
CA TYR A 114 4.24 -14.42 4.57
C TYR A 114 3.31 -13.43 5.30
N ASP A 115 3.84 -12.63 6.22
CA ASP A 115 3.04 -11.63 6.92
C ASP A 115 2.52 -10.55 5.95
N VAL A 116 3.35 -10.13 4.97
CA VAL A 116 2.94 -9.19 3.91
C VAL A 116 1.88 -9.79 3.01
N LEU A 117 2.07 -11.04 2.54
CA LEU A 117 1.10 -11.74 1.71
C LEU A 117 -0.26 -11.86 2.42
N LEU A 118 -0.24 -12.28 3.68
CA LEU A 118 -1.45 -12.42 4.50
C LEU A 118 -2.10 -11.06 4.77
N PHE A 119 -1.31 -10.00 4.97
CA PHE A 119 -1.82 -8.64 5.13
C PHE A 119 -2.54 -8.17 3.86
N CYS A 120 -1.94 -8.37 2.69
CA CYS A 120 -2.56 -8.05 1.41
C CYS A 120 -3.84 -8.86 1.19
N GLN A 121 -3.83 -10.15 1.48
CA GLN A 121 -5.01 -11.02 1.36
C GLN A 121 -6.15 -10.60 2.32
N ARG A 122 -5.83 -10.08 3.50
CA ARG A 122 -6.81 -9.58 4.47
C ARG A 122 -7.31 -8.17 4.16
N ASN A 123 -6.56 -7.43 3.36
CA ASN A 123 -6.83 -6.04 2.97
C ASN A 123 -6.74 -5.88 1.44
N PRO A 124 -7.53 -6.63 0.65
CA PRO A 124 -7.36 -6.69 -0.81
C PRO A 124 -7.67 -5.36 -1.49
N LYS A 125 -8.47 -4.48 -0.87
CA LYS A 125 -8.83 -3.19 -1.45
C LYS A 125 -7.64 -2.19 -1.47
N PRO A 126 -6.91 -1.95 -0.35
CA PRO A 126 -5.69 -1.13 -0.37
C PRO A 126 -4.46 -1.87 -0.89
N CYS A 127 -4.45 -3.19 -0.90
CA CYS A 127 -3.28 -4.01 -1.22
C CYS A 127 -3.62 -5.10 -2.26
N PRO A 128 -4.18 -4.76 -3.45
CA PRO A 128 -4.46 -5.75 -4.48
C PRO A 128 -3.13 -6.23 -5.11
N VAL A 129 -2.74 -7.47 -4.84
CA VAL A 129 -1.48 -8.05 -5.32
C VAL A 129 -1.62 -8.40 -6.80
N LEU A 130 -0.69 -7.90 -7.63
CA LEU A 130 -0.57 -8.21 -9.06
C LEU A 130 0.48 -9.29 -9.31
N ASP A 131 1.59 -9.26 -8.55
CA ASP A 131 2.66 -10.23 -8.65
C ASP A 131 3.45 -10.33 -7.34
N VAL A 132 4.07 -11.48 -7.10
CA VAL A 132 5.01 -11.73 -5.98
C VAL A 132 6.22 -12.47 -6.54
N THR A 133 7.42 -11.92 -6.32
CA THR A 133 8.63 -12.53 -6.86
C THR A 133 9.15 -13.66 -5.97
N ASP A 134 9.98 -14.53 -6.54
CA ASP A 134 10.86 -15.38 -5.74
C ASP A 134 11.88 -14.55 -4.95
N ALA A 135 12.42 -15.13 -3.89
CA ALA A 135 13.42 -14.46 -3.05
C ALA A 135 14.66 -14.09 -3.87
N GLY A 136 15.06 -12.82 -3.80
CA GLY A 136 16.20 -12.26 -4.52
C GLY A 136 15.96 -11.93 -5.98
N ALA A 137 14.83 -12.35 -6.57
CA ALA A 137 14.49 -12.00 -7.94
C ALA A 137 14.19 -10.50 -8.07
N TRP A 138 14.63 -9.93 -9.18
CA TRP A 138 14.51 -8.50 -9.51
C TRP A 138 13.73 -8.25 -10.80
N HIS A 139 13.13 -9.29 -11.38
CA HIS A 139 12.31 -9.25 -12.58
C HIS A 139 10.89 -9.70 -12.26
N THR A 140 9.95 -9.35 -13.12
CA THR A 140 8.52 -9.68 -13.00
C THR A 140 7.94 -10.01 -14.38
N PRO A 141 6.99 -10.96 -14.50
CA PRO A 141 6.29 -11.22 -15.75
C PRO A 141 5.40 -10.05 -16.20
N LEU A 142 5.15 -9.06 -15.35
CA LEU A 142 4.34 -7.89 -15.69
C LEU A 142 5.05 -6.92 -16.65
N ALA A 143 6.39 -7.04 -16.82
CA ALA A 143 7.18 -6.21 -17.70
C ALA A 143 8.42 -6.95 -18.19
N GLU A 144 8.46 -7.33 -19.46
CA GLU A 144 9.57 -8.08 -20.04
C GLU A 144 10.86 -7.24 -20.05
N GLY A 145 11.96 -7.81 -19.61
CA GLY A 145 13.28 -7.17 -19.57
C GLY A 145 13.39 -6.00 -18.58
N ALA A 146 12.39 -5.77 -17.74
CA ALA A 146 12.45 -4.75 -16.71
C ALA A 146 13.27 -5.21 -15.50
N ASP A 147 13.87 -4.24 -14.80
CA ASP A 147 14.63 -4.41 -13.57
C ASP A 147 13.98 -3.61 -12.43
N LEU A 148 13.40 -4.32 -11.46
CA LEU A 148 12.74 -3.70 -10.29
C LEU A 148 13.68 -2.88 -9.41
N ARG A 149 15.01 -2.98 -9.61
CA ARG A 149 16.02 -2.23 -8.85
C ARG A 149 16.30 -0.84 -9.41
N THR A 150 16.00 -0.62 -10.71
CA THR A 150 16.40 0.59 -11.44
C THR A 150 15.29 1.24 -12.25
N ASP A 151 14.16 0.56 -12.48
CA ASP A 151 13.11 0.96 -13.41
C ASP A 151 11.94 1.70 -12.75
N LEU A 152 12.13 2.16 -11.52
CA LEU A 152 11.23 3.11 -10.86
C LEU A 152 11.92 4.48 -10.74
N PRO A 153 11.16 5.60 -10.77
CA PRO A 153 11.76 6.93 -10.65
C PRO A 153 12.51 7.15 -9.34
N ARG A 154 12.02 6.57 -8.25
CA ARG A 154 12.63 6.69 -6.92
C ARG A 154 12.13 5.60 -5.98
N TYR A 155 13.02 5.19 -5.06
CA TYR A 155 12.77 4.20 -4.02
C TYR A 155 12.80 4.85 -2.64
N ARG A 156 12.29 4.12 -1.64
CA ARG A 156 12.47 4.38 -0.21
C ARG A 156 13.07 3.15 0.47
N VAL A 157 14.18 3.36 1.14
CA VAL A 157 14.84 2.35 1.96
C VAL A 157 14.42 2.55 3.41
N TRP A 158 13.92 1.50 4.03
CA TRP A 158 13.43 1.52 5.40
C TRP A 158 14.27 0.63 6.29
N GLU A 159 14.72 1.16 7.41
CA GLU A 159 15.37 0.40 8.47
C GLU A 159 14.57 0.54 9.77
N ARG A 160 14.03 -0.59 10.25
CA ARG A 160 13.19 -0.62 11.46
C ARG A 160 12.02 0.36 11.43
N GLY A 161 11.43 0.54 10.24
CA GLY A 161 10.28 1.43 10.02
C GLY A 161 10.63 2.91 9.88
N GLU A 162 11.91 3.28 9.92
CA GLU A 162 12.40 4.63 9.70
C GLU A 162 12.98 4.76 8.29
N LEU A 163 12.75 5.90 7.63
CA LEU A 163 13.28 6.18 6.31
C LEU A 163 14.80 6.40 6.41
N ALA A 164 15.57 5.50 5.79
CA ALA A 164 17.04 5.57 5.80
C ALA A 164 17.61 6.25 4.55
N ASP A 165 16.99 6.05 3.37
CA ASP A 165 17.45 6.64 2.11
C ASP A 165 16.33 6.70 1.06
N GLU A 166 16.49 7.57 0.04
CA GLU A 166 15.58 7.72 -1.11
C GLU A 166 16.34 7.72 -2.46
N PRO A 167 16.94 6.59 -2.87
CA PRO A 167 17.72 6.51 -4.10
C PRO A 167 16.85 6.43 -5.36
N THR A 168 17.45 6.75 -6.52
CA THR A 168 16.90 6.44 -7.87
C THR A 168 17.34 5.07 -8.38
N ASP A 169 18.35 4.46 -7.75
CA ASP A 169 18.87 3.12 -8.04
C ASP A 169 18.97 2.34 -6.73
N ALA A 170 18.21 1.25 -6.62
CA ALA A 170 18.14 0.40 -5.44
C ALA A 170 19.09 -0.81 -5.50
N THR A 171 19.97 -0.92 -6.50
CA THR A 171 20.85 -2.09 -6.70
C THR A 171 21.72 -2.36 -5.48
N ALA A 172 22.26 -1.32 -4.83
CA ALA A 172 23.11 -1.45 -3.64
C ALA A 172 22.36 -1.97 -2.40
N TYR A 173 21.05 -1.83 -2.37
CA TYR A 173 20.15 -2.25 -1.29
C TYR A 173 19.49 -3.60 -1.55
N TRP A 174 19.65 -4.14 -2.78
CA TRP A 174 18.98 -5.39 -3.16
C TRP A 174 19.72 -6.60 -2.57
N ARG A 175 18.98 -7.41 -1.84
CA ARG A 175 19.50 -8.59 -1.14
C ARG A 175 18.88 -9.86 -1.69
N ARG A 176 19.59 -10.98 -1.56
CA ARG A 176 19.16 -12.30 -2.04
C ARG A 176 17.96 -12.87 -1.28
N ASP A 177 17.63 -12.31 -0.13
CA ASP A 177 16.51 -12.72 0.71
C ASP A 177 15.27 -11.84 0.54
N LEU A 178 15.29 -10.84 -0.36
CA LEU A 178 14.13 -9.98 -0.58
C LEU A 178 13.08 -10.66 -1.44
N VAL A 179 11.83 -10.62 -0.97
CA VAL A 179 10.63 -10.96 -1.72
C VAL A 179 9.89 -9.68 -2.04
N SER A 180 9.63 -9.44 -3.33
CA SER A 180 8.96 -8.23 -3.81
C SER A 180 7.50 -8.52 -4.11
N PHE A 181 6.64 -7.57 -3.72
CA PHE A 181 5.21 -7.57 -4.02
C PHE A 181 4.93 -6.37 -4.93
N LEU A 182 4.32 -6.63 -6.07
CA LEU A 182 3.77 -5.63 -6.96
C LEU A 182 2.28 -5.51 -6.68
N ILE A 183 1.86 -4.33 -6.26
CA ILE A 183 0.51 -4.05 -5.78
C ILE A 183 -0.12 -3.02 -6.72
N GLY A 184 -1.35 -3.25 -7.16
CA GLY A 184 -2.05 -2.37 -8.08
C GLY A 184 -2.10 -0.92 -7.60
N CYS A 185 -2.10 0.01 -8.54
CA CYS A 185 -2.10 1.44 -8.29
C CYS A 185 -3.33 2.12 -8.87
N SER A 186 -3.85 3.12 -8.18
CA SER A 186 -4.99 3.92 -8.60
C SER A 186 -4.74 4.75 -9.88
N PHE A 187 -3.49 5.00 -10.26
CA PHE A 187 -3.18 5.65 -11.53
C PHE A 187 -3.66 4.82 -12.74
N THR A 188 -3.74 3.51 -12.59
CA THR A 188 -4.24 2.59 -13.63
C THR A 188 -5.70 2.87 -14.02
N PHE A 189 -6.56 3.30 -13.10
CA PHE A 189 -7.95 3.62 -13.46
C PHE A 189 -8.15 5.06 -13.94
N GLU A 190 -7.13 5.93 -13.88
CA GLU A 190 -7.26 7.35 -14.25
C GLU A 190 -7.57 7.55 -15.74
N ALA A 191 -7.06 6.67 -16.61
CA ALA A 191 -7.41 6.69 -18.02
C ALA A 191 -8.91 6.50 -18.22
N ALA A 192 -9.52 5.49 -17.58
CA ALA A 192 -10.95 5.23 -17.66
C ALA A 192 -11.79 6.39 -17.06
N LEU A 193 -11.31 7.04 -16.00
CA LEU A 193 -11.99 8.22 -15.45
C LEU A 193 -11.92 9.39 -16.41
N THR A 194 -10.77 9.64 -17.05
CA THR A 194 -10.56 10.71 -18.02
C THR A 194 -11.43 10.50 -19.27
N GLU A 195 -11.51 9.27 -19.78
CA GLU A 195 -12.39 8.89 -20.90
C GLU A 195 -13.88 9.13 -20.58
N ALA A 196 -14.25 8.93 -19.29
CA ALA A 196 -15.61 9.20 -18.80
C ALA A 196 -15.85 10.71 -18.49
N GLY A 197 -14.90 11.59 -18.80
CA GLY A 197 -15.02 13.04 -18.60
C GLY A 197 -14.72 13.52 -17.18
N VAL A 198 -14.18 12.66 -16.30
CA VAL A 198 -13.74 13.05 -14.94
C VAL A 198 -12.38 13.72 -15.01
N PRO A 199 -12.23 14.99 -14.60
CA PRO A 199 -10.95 15.70 -14.69
C PRO A 199 -9.95 15.18 -13.63
N MET A 200 -8.69 15.00 -14.03
CA MET A 200 -7.60 14.66 -13.12
C MET A 200 -6.92 15.93 -12.63
N ARG A 201 -7.46 16.56 -11.57
CA ARG A 201 -7.01 17.86 -11.06
C ARG A 201 -5.52 17.91 -10.70
N HIS A 202 -4.96 16.84 -10.13
CA HIS A 202 -3.53 16.78 -9.81
C HIS A 202 -2.65 16.80 -11.08
N VAL A 203 -3.07 16.10 -12.15
CA VAL A 203 -2.36 16.13 -13.44
C VAL A 203 -2.46 17.52 -14.09
N GLU A 204 -3.68 18.13 -14.08
CA GLU A 204 -3.90 19.48 -14.60
C GLU A 204 -3.05 20.55 -13.88
N GLN A 205 -2.74 20.32 -12.60
CA GLN A 205 -1.95 21.23 -11.74
C GLN A 205 -0.46 20.88 -11.73
N GLY A 206 -0.02 19.82 -12.43
CA GLY A 206 1.37 19.34 -12.40
C GLY A 206 1.81 18.89 -11.02
N ARG A 207 0.88 18.32 -10.22
CA ARG A 207 1.11 17.88 -8.84
C ARG A 207 1.02 16.37 -8.70
N ASN A 208 1.69 15.83 -7.71
CA ASN A 208 1.48 14.46 -7.27
C ASN A 208 0.12 14.36 -6.57
N VAL A 209 -0.56 13.19 -6.66
CA VAL A 209 -1.85 12.99 -6.00
C VAL A 209 -1.72 13.14 -4.49
N SER A 210 -2.69 13.83 -3.87
CA SER A 210 -2.74 13.96 -2.40
C SER A 210 -3.09 12.62 -1.74
N MET A 211 -2.33 12.20 -0.72
CA MET A 211 -2.54 10.97 0.01
C MET A 211 -2.58 11.23 1.52
N TYR A 212 -3.51 10.57 2.21
CA TYR A 212 -3.80 10.80 3.62
C TYR A 212 -3.83 9.50 4.40
N VAL A 213 -3.20 9.50 5.57
CA VAL A 213 -3.32 8.46 6.58
C VAL A 213 -4.66 8.64 7.29
N THR A 214 -5.46 7.59 7.34
CA THR A 214 -6.79 7.64 7.98
C THR A 214 -6.75 7.11 9.40
N ASP A 215 -7.81 7.36 10.17
CA ASP A 215 -8.05 6.75 11.48
C ASP A 215 -8.47 5.26 11.41
N ARG A 216 -8.73 4.76 10.19
CA ARG A 216 -9.15 3.37 9.96
C ARG A 216 -7.96 2.44 9.94
N GLN A 217 -7.99 1.42 10.79
CA GLN A 217 -6.94 0.41 10.83
C GLN A 217 -7.21 -0.71 9.82
N CYS A 218 -6.16 -1.13 9.11
CA CYS A 218 -6.17 -2.35 8.33
C CYS A 218 -6.27 -3.58 9.23
N ARG A 219 -6.81 -4.68 8.69
CA ARG A 219 -6.83 -5.96 9.41
C ARG A 219 -5.40 -6.48 9.55
N PRO A 220 -4.87 -6.66 10.77
CA PRO A 220 -3.48 -7.07 10.96
C PRO A 220 -3.23 -8.51 10.49
N ALA A 221 -1.96 -8.81 10.16
CA ALA A 221 -1.52 -10.13 9.74
C ALA A 221 -0.11 -10.43 10.28
N GLY A 222 0.01 -11.43 11.15
CA GLY A 222 1.27 -11.71 11.80
C GLY A 222 1.82 -10.48 12.54
N ARG A 223 3.03 -10.08 12.15
CA ARG A 223 3.69 -8.87 12.67
C ARG A 223 3.23 -7.58 11.99
N LEU A 224 2.58 -7.68 10.82
CA LEU A 224 2.22 -6.51 10.00
C LEU A 224 0.87 -5.93 10.45
N HIS A 225 0.86 -4.63 10.70
CA HIS A 225 -0.31 -3.82 11.04
C HIS A 225 -0.10 -2.37 10.62
N GLY A 226 -1.16 -1.59 10.47
CA GLY A 226 -1.06 -0.17 10.15
C GLY A 226 -2.38 0.43 9.70
N PRO A 227 -2.43 1.76 9.55
CA PRO A 227 -3.61 2.47 9.10
C PRO A 227 -3.84 2.29 7.60
N LEU A 228 -5.08 2.44 7.18
CA LEU A 228 -5.45 2.62 5.78
C LEU A 228 -4.96 3.97 5.29
N VAL A 229 -4.25 4.01 4.17
CA VAL A 229 -3.95 5.23 3.43
C VAL A 229 -4.94 5.36 2.26
N VAL A 230 -5.38 6.58 2.00
CA VAL A 230 -6.25 6.91 0.87
C VAL A 230 -5.60 7.95 -0.03
N SER A 231 -5.83 7.85 -1.34
CA SER A 231 -5.54 8.93 -2.30
C SER A 231 -6.82 9.70 -2.59
N MET A 232 -6.75 11.03 -2.65
CA MET A 232 -7.89 11.91 -2.88
C MET A 232 -7.81 12.53 -4.28
N ARG A 233 -8.96 12.57 -4.95
CA ARG A 233 -9.13 13.36 -6.16
C ARG A 233 -10.34 14.28 -6.02
N PRO A 234 -10.18 15.59 -6.29
CA PRO A 234 -11.33 16.47 -6.43
C PRO A 234 -12.13 16.09 -7.68
N VAL A 235 -13.41 15.81 -7.52
CA VAL A 235 -14.32 15.39 -8.60
C VAL A 235 -15.54 16.30 -8.62
N PRO A 236 -15.94 16.87 -9.77
CA PRO A 236 -17.19 17.60 -9.86
C PRO A 236 -18.37 16.79 -9.32
N ALA A 237 -19.23 17.39 -8.50
CA ALA A 237 -20.32 16.70 -7.80
C ALA A 237 -21.17 15.84 -8.75
N ALA A 238 -21.46 16.34 -9.97
CA ALA A 238 -22.23 15.63 -10.99
C ALA A 238 -21.53 14.37 -11.55
N LEU A 239 -20.21 14.23 -11.35
CA LEU A 239 -19.40 13.13 -11.89
C LEU A 239 -18.98 12.12 -10.83
N VAL A 240 -19.33 12.31 -9.54
CA VAL A 240 -18.93 11.40 -8.44
C VAL A 240 -19.46 9.98 -8.67
N GLU A 241 -20.73 9.84 -9.12
CA GLU A 241 -21.30 8.53 -9.43
C GLU A 241 -20.59 7.87 -10.64
N THR A 242 -20.29 8.65 -11.68
CA THR A 242 -19.54 8.17 -12.85
C THR A 242 -18.15 7.70 -12.44
N ALA A 243 -17.41 8.49 -11.65
CA ALA A 243 -16.10 8.10 -11.14
C ALA A 243 -16.16 6.81 -10.31
N THR A 244 -17.17 6.68 -9.45
CA THR A 244 -17.40 5.48 -8.63
C THR A 244 -17.66 4.26 -9.50
N ARG A 245 -18.55 4.36 -10.48
CA ARG A 245 -18.92 3.26 -11.38
C ARG A 245 -17.73 2.83 -12.25
N CYS A 246 -17.00 3.78 -12.84
CA CYS A 246 -15.87 3.48 -13.71
C CYS A 246 -14.75 2.79 -12.93
N SER A 247 -14.36 3.31 -11.76
CA SER A 247 -13.30 2.70 -10.96
C SER A 247 -13.72 1.37 -10.33
N ALA A 248 -15.02 1.16 -10.04
CA ALA A 248 -15.53 -0.12 -9.51
C ALA A 248 -15.25 -1.32 -10.44
N LEU A 249 -15.12 -1.08 -11.74
CA LEU A 249 -14.80 -2.11 -12.72
C LEU A 249 -13.33 -2.56 -12.68
N LEU A 250 -12.49 -1.94 -11.85
CA LEU A 250 -11.05 -2.19 -11.78
C LEU A 250 -10.62 -2.57 -10.34
N PRO A 251 -11.16 -3.68 -9.76
CA PRO A 251 -10.92 -4.05 -8.37
C PRO A 251 -9.45 -4.39 -8.07
N ALA A 252 -8.70 -4.90 -9.05
CA ALA A 252 -7.27 -5.21 -8.94
C ALA A 252 -6.38 -3.96 -8.82
N VAL A 253 -6.94 -2.76 -8.98
CA VAL A 253 -6.24 -1.49 -8.81
C VAL A 253 -7.07 -0.55 -7.92
N HIS A 254 -7.57 -1.09 -6.81
CA HIS A 254 -8.34 -0.49 -5.71
C HIS A 254 -9.85 -0.36 -5.91
N GLY A 255 -10.38 -0.45 -7.14
CA GLY A 255 -11.83 -0.43 -7.40
C GLY A 255 -12.53 0.88 -7.00
N ALA A 256 -13.79 0.77 -6.56
CA ALA A 256 -14.58 1.91 -6.14
C ALA A 256 -13.97 2.71 -4.98
N PRO A 257 -14.30 4.01 -4.82
CA PRO A 257 -13.89 4.81 -3.69
C PRO A 257 -14.29 4.18 -2.34
N VAL A 258 -13.58 4.53 -1.29
CA VAL A 258 -13.92 4.16 0.09
C VAL A 258 -14.78 5.23 0.76
N HIS A 259 -14.72 6.46 0.26
CA HIS A 259 -15.50 7.59 0.75
C HIS A 259 -15.58 8.72 -0.29
N ALA A 260 -16.63 9.52 -0.23
CA ALA A 260 -16.79 10.79 -0.95
C ALA A 260 -17.42 11.83 -0.02
N GLY A 261 -16.94 13.07 -0.07
CA GLY A 261 -17.43 14.18 0.76
C GLY A 261 -16.56 14.42 2.00
N ASP A 262 -17.19 14.63 3.14
CA ASP A 262 -16.54 15.09 4.37
C ASP A 262 -15.31 14.27 4.79
N PRO A 263 -14.08 14.85 4.74
CA PRO A 263 -12.82 14.16 5.06
C PRO A 263 -12.74 13.75 6.54
N SER A 264 -13.45 14.43 7.44
CA SER A 264 -13.44 14.12 8.88
C SER A 264 -13.94 12.70 9.17
N ARG A 265 -14.77 12.12 8.27
CA ARG A 265 -15.23 10.73 8.34
C ARG A 265 -14.13 9.69 8.15
N LEU A 266 -12.94 10.12 7.74
CA LEU A 266 -11.73 9.33 7.61
C LEU A 266 -10.64 9.77 8.61
N GLY A 267 -10.96 10.68 9.55
CA GLY A 267 -9.99 11.26 10.47
C GLY A 267 -9.06 12.29 9.82
N ILE A 268 -9.37 12.76 8.60
CA ILE A 268 -8.57 13.76 7.88
C ILE A 268 -9.03 15.15 8.30
N ALA A 269 -8.16 15.90 8.97
CA ALA A 269 -8.49 17.22 9.51
C ALA A 269 -8.34 18.35 8.48
N ASP A 270 -7.38 18.24 7.55
CA ASP A 270 -7.01 19.32 6.62
C ASP A 270 -6.53 18.76 5.29
N LEU A 271 -7.31 19.00 4.22
CA LEU A 271 -6.96 18.57 2.86
C LEU A 271 -5.79 19.35 2.25
N SER A 272 -5.42 20.50 2.80
CA SER A 272 -4.26 21.26 2.34
C SER A 272 -2.92 20.69 2.84
N ARG A 273 -2.98 19.67 3.72
CA ARG A 273 -1.81 19.07 4.37
C ARG A 273 -1.81 17.54 4.21
N PRO A 274 -1.59 17.03 3.00
CA PRO A 274 -1.49 15.58 2.78
C PRO A 274 -0.26 15.00 3.50
N ASP A 275 -0.37 13.74 3.93
CA ASP A 275 0.77 13.00 4.53
C ASP A 275 1.81 12.62 3.47
N PHE A 276 1.36 12.37 2.22
CA PHE A 276 2.22 12.10 1.06
C PHE A 276 1.66 12.78 -0.18
N GLY A 277 2.54 13.05 -1.16
CA GLY A 277 2.17 13.79 -2.37
C GLY A 277 2.03 15.27 -2.12
N ASP A 278 1.31 15.95 -2.99
CA ASP A 278 1.15 17.40 -2.97
C ASP A 278 -0.29 17.79 -2.62
N PRO A 279 -0.55 18.95 -2.03
CA PRO A 279 -1.90 19.48 -1.89
C PRO A 279 -2.47 19.80 -3.28
N VAL A 280 -3.63 19.23 -3.59
CA VAL A 280 -4.36 19.46 -4.85
C VAL A 280 -5.52 20.42 -4.59
N GLU A 281 -5.56 21.51 -5.36
CA GLU A 281 -6.61 22.53 -5.22
C GLU A 281 -7.95 22.02 -5.76
N MET A 282 -9.00 22.20 -4.95
CA MET A 282 -10.38 21.91 -5.35
C MET A 282 -11.00 23.12 -6.06
N ARG A 283 -11.73 22.89 -7.13
CA ARG A 283 -12.53 23.94 -7.80
C ARG A 283 -13.91 24.05 -7.14
N PRO A 284 -14.59 25.19 -7.24
CA PRO A 284 -15.97 25.31 -6.77
C PRO A 284 -16.87 24.21 -7.37
N GLY A 285 -17.58 23.49 -6.52
CA GLY A 285 -18.43 22.37 -6.91
C GLY A 285 -17.73 21.01 -7.00
N ASP A 286 -16.43 20.94 -6.75
CA ASP A 286 -15.73 19.66 -6.58
C ASP A 286 -16.03 19.05 -5.19
N VAL A 287 -16.14 17.73 -5.18
CA VAL A 287 -16.27 16.89 -3.97
C VAL A 287 -14.97 16.10 -3.81
N PRO A 288 -14.35 16.05 -2.62
CA PRO A 288 -13.21 15.18 -2.40
C PRO A 288 -13.67 13.72 -2.41
N VAL A 289 -13.08 12.92 -3.30
CA VAL A 289 -13.37 11.49 -3.42
C VAL A 289 -12.10 10.73 -3.08
N PHE A 290 -12.23 9.72 -2.21
CA PHE A 290 -11.12 9.00 -1.60
C PHE A 290 -11.11 7.54 -2.05
N TRP A 291 -10.00 7.10 -2.64
CA TRP A 291 -9.74 5.70 -2.98
C TRP A 291 -8.71 5.11 -2.02
N ALA A 292 -8.81 3.82 -1.75
CA ALA A 292 -7.72 3.11 -1.08
C ALA A 292 -6.43 3.27 -1.88
N CYS A 293 -5.29 3.33 -1.21
CA CYS A 293 -4.00 3.64 -1.83
C CYS A 293 -2.96 2.56 -1.55
N GLY A 294 -2.15 2.24 -2.56
CA GLY A 294 -1.02 1.30 -2.44
C GLY A 294 0.15 1.81 -1.60
N VAL A 295 0.08 3.02 -1.04
CA VAL A 295 0.97 3.49 0.02
C VAL A 295 0.61 2.87 1.38
N THR A 296 -0.58 2.24 1.52
CA THR A 296 -0.97 1.52 2.74
C THR A 296 0.09 0.51 3.22
N PRO A 297 0.73 -0.33 2.38
CA PRO A 297 1.83 -1.18 2.82
C PRO A 297 3.03 -0.41 3.38
N GLN A 298 3.34 0.80 2.88
CA GLN A 298 4.42 1.62 3.46
C GLN A 298 4.05 2.10 4.87
N ALA A 299 2.81 2.56 5.08
CA ALA A 299 2.33 2.90 6.42
C ALA A 299 2.38 1.68 7.36
N ALA A 300 2.09 0.46 6.86
CA ALA A 300 2.23 -0.76 7.62
C ALA A 300 3.70 -1.10 7.93
N VAL A 301 4.65 -0.85 7.02
CA VAL A 301 6.10 -0.98 7.28
C VAL A 301 6.54 -0.01 8.38
N MET A 302 6.14 1.26 8.30
CA MET A 302 6.46 2.26 9.33
C MET A 302 5.93 1.83 10.71
N ALA A 303 4.68 1.36 10.78
CA ALA A 303 4.04 0.94 12.03
C ALA A 303 4.63 -0.37 12.59
N SER A 304 4.93 -1.35 11.74
CA SER A 304 5.36 -2.70 12.12
C SER A 304 6.86 -2.84 12.29
N ARG A 305 7.65 -1.88 11.75
CA ARG A 305 9.09 -1.74 11.93
C ARG A 305 9.89 -3.00 11.58
N PRO A 306 9.75 -3.58 10.37
CA PRO A 306 10.60 -4.68 9.92
C PRO A 306 12.08 -4.22 9.97
N PRO A 307 13.04 -5.16 10.12
CA PRO A 307 14.45 -4.80 10.16
C PRO A 307 14.93 -4.09 8.89
N PHE A 308 14.28 -4.40 7.77
CA PHE A 308 14.53 -3.79 6.46
C PHE A 308 13.27 -3.88 5.60
N ALA A 309 13.02 -2.86 4.78
CA ALA A 309 12.11 -2.91 3.65
C ALA A 309 12.59 -1.95 2.54
N LEU A 310 12.22 -2.24 1.31
CA LEU A 310 12.40 -1.36 0.17
C LEU A 310 11.03 -1.12 -0.46
N THR A 311 10.69 0.14 -0.76
CA THR A 311 9.44 0.50 -1.41
C THR A 311 9.68 1.49 -2.54
N HIS A 312 8.69 1.67 -3.42
CA HIS A 312 8.66 2.84 -4.30
C HIS A 312 8.48 4.12 -3.47
N ALA A 313 8.92 5.26 -3.97
CA ALA A 313 8.53 6.55 -3.39
C ALA A 313 7.07 6.89 -3.78
N PRO A 314 6.25 7.46 -2.87
CA PRO A 314 4.84 7.73 -3.15
C PRO A 314 4.61 8.54 -4.42
N GLY A 315 3.75 8.04 -5.31
CA GLY A 315 3.49 8.65 -6.62
C GLY A 315 4.49 8.31 -7.73
N GLN A 316 5.52 7.51 -7.45
CA GLN A 316 6.58 7.13 -8.39
C GLN A 316 6.58 5.61 -8.62
N MET A 317 5.60 5.14 -9.41
CA MET A 317 5.24 3.74 -9.58
C MET A 317 6.15 3.00 -10.56
N PHE A 318 6.13 1.67 -10.48
CA PHE A 318 6.62 0.80 -11.54
C PHE A 318 5.61 0.76 -12.70
N LEU A 319 6.05 1.05 -13.92
CA LEU A 319 5.22 0.98 -15.13
C LEU A 319 5.30 -0.44 -15.71
N THR A 320 4.16 -1.12 -15.82
CA THR A 320 4.09 -2.47 -16.40
C THR A 320 3.84 -2.42 -17.92
N ASP A 321 4.01 -3.56 -18.60
CA ASP A 321 3.63 -3.73 -20.01
C ASP A 321 2.17 -4.23 -20.16
N VAL A 322 1.50 -4.50 -19.02
CA VAL A 322 0.13 -4.98 -18.98
C VAL A 322 -0.83 -3.84 -19.28
N ALA A 323 -1.77 -4.05 -20.21
CA ALA A 323 -2.82 -3.08 -20.47
C ALA A 323 -3.72 -2.91 -19.22
N ASP A 324 -4.13 -1.69 -18.91
CA ASP A 324 -5.04 -1.39 -17.79
C ASP A 324 -6.39 -2.12 -17.93
N SER A 325 -6.86 -2.30 -19.19
CA SER A 325 -8.06 -3.06 -19.52
C SER A 325 -8.01 -4.53 -19.11
N HIS A 326 -6.81 -5.11 -18.93
CA HIS A 326 -6.62 -6.48 -18.43
C HIS A 326 -7.22 -6.66 -17.01
N TYR A 327 -7.21 -5.62 -16.21
CA TYR A 327 -7.72 -5.64 -14.84
C TYR A 327 -9.19 -5.22 -14.73
N ARG A 328 -9.83 -4.96 -15.87
CA ARG A 328 -11.24 -4.59 -15.92
C ARG A 328 -12.12 -5.83 -15.87
N ILE A 329 -13.12 -5.82 -15.00
CA ILE A 329 -14.16 -6.83 -14.90
C ILE A 329 -15.43 -6.40 -15.65
N GLY A 330 -16.13 -7.33 -16.28
CA GLY A 330 -17.49 -7.16 -16.87
C GLY A 330 -17.47 -6.73 -18.28
#